data_20536e472f424643fb2ea068fd94fb05
#
_entry.id   20536e472f424643fb2ea068fd94fb05
#
_cell.length_a   1.000
_cell.length_b   1.000
_cell.length_c   1.000
_cell.angle_alpha   90.00
_cell.angle_beta   90.00
_cell.angle_gamma   90.00
#
_symmetry.space_group_name_H-M   'P 1'
#
loop_
_entity.id
_entity.type
_entity.pdbx_description
1 polymer ?
#
loop_
_entity_poly.entity_id
_entity_poly.type
_entity_poly.pdbx_seq_one_letter_code
_entity_poly.pdbx_strand_id
1 'polypeptide(L)'
;MSPVLFFDPGCPVPYSRRTLEQAALGGTEATVVRIAEALDAQVMQHNRGEREGRYLPAVDDPRVEHLIVLRDPRRVRPLCARFAGARPYLWLHDLVRPGSKRGRRLAAAARTLADLRTTLICVSDFQRKQAEAVLERAGVAGQVHAITIYNPIDDALAPNGADVDREKLVFLSSPNKGLGFALDAFAAIRRALPDMRLCIASPGYKSLRAAGVARLADRRAATSGVEWLGALPHERALEEARSALCVFYPNFVLPETFGLVFAEANAVGTPVLTHDCGAAAEVLGDARQLLPVAGALRRYERTARLLPGPLRPMLVFRAERRGLFEPYVERVRAWHSARPRVTVDPRFRLAAVTERWRALLNLG
;
A
#
# COMPACT_ATOMS: atom_id res chain seq x y z
N MET A 1 8.08 11.58 -26.59
CA MET A 1 7.36 10.62 -25.69
C MET A 1 7.77 9.23 -26.10
N SER A 2 8.12 8.39 -25.14
CA SER A 2 8.53 7.01 -25.41
C SER A 2 7.36 6.17 -25.93
N PRO A 3 7.61 5.06 -26.65
CA PRO A 3 6.55 4.17 -27.16
C PRO A 3 5.93 3.27 -26.06
N VAL A 4 5.93 3.74 -24.81
CA VAL A 4 5.43 3.04 -23.64
C VAL A 4 4.07 3.59 -23.24
N LEU A 5 3.09 2.72 -23.11
CA LEU A 5 1.73 3.06 -22.69
C LEU A 5 1.34 2.30 -21.41
N PHE A 6 1.03 3.03 -20.36
CA PHE A 6 0.32 2.51 -19.20
C PHE A 6 -1.19 2.66 -19.42
N PHE A 7 -1.93 1.56 -19.31
CA PHE A 7 -3.39 1.59 -19.40
C PHE A 7 -4.02 1.32 -18.03
N ASP A 8 -4.73 2.31 -17.47
CA ASP A 8 -5.46 2.16 -16.21
C ASP A 8 -6.96 2.02 -16.45
N PRO A 9 -7.51 0.79 -16.33
CA PRO A 9 -8.94 0.53 -16.53
C PRO A 9 -9.79 0.88 -15.31
N GLY A 10 -9.21 1.25 -14.19
CA GLY A 10 -9.92 1.20 -12.92
C GLY A 10 -9.66 2.34 -11.95
N CYS A 11 -9.00 3.43 -12.36
CA CYS A 11 -8.88 4.60 -11.49
C CYS A 11 -10.27 5.20 -11.21
N PRO A 12 -10.57 5.56 -9.95
CA PRO A 12 -11.88 6.12 -9.60
C PRO A 12 -12.08 7.53 -10.15
N VAL A 13 -11.01 8.30 -10.27
CA VAL A 13 -10.97 9.68 -10.79
C VAL A 13 -9.75 9.82 -11.69
N PRO A 14 -9.80 10.56 -12.81
CA PRO A 14 -8.63 10.86 -13.60
C PRO A 14 -7.53 11.52 -12.76
N TYR A 15 -6.29 11.13 -13.00
CA TYR A 15 -5.14 11.63 -12.28
C TYR A 15 -4.00 12.02 -13.23
N SER A 16 -3.15 12.93 -12.78
CA SER A 16 -1.98 13.41 -13.52
C SER A 16 -0.87 13.84 -12.55
N ARG A 17 0.25 14.31 -13.05
CA ARG A 17 1.29 14.94 -12.23
C ARG A 17 0.71 16.07 -11.36
N ARG A 18 -0.12 16.92 -11.94
CA ARG A 18 -0.79 18.00 -11.21
C ARG A 18 -1.63 17.47 -10.05
N THR A 19 -2.33 16.36 -10.26
CA THR A 19 -3.12 15.73 -9.19
C THR A 19 -2.21 15.20 -8.07
N LEU A 20 -1.06 14.61 -8.41
CA LEU A 20 -0.08 14.13 -7.42
C LEU A 20 0.44 15.26 -6.52
N GLU A 21 0.64 16.44 -7.09
CA GLU A 21 1.15 17.61 -6.38
C GLU A 21 0.08 18.31 -5.52
N GLN A 22 -1.17 18.31 -5.94
CA GLN A 22 -2.24 19.14 -5.37
C GLN A 22 -3.28 18.38 -4.54
N ALA A 23 -3.35 17.06 -4.66
CA ALA A 23 -4.38 16.25 -4.02
C ALA A 23 -3.84 14.95 -3.44
N ALA A 24 -4.63 14.34 -2.55
CA ALA A 24 -4.34 13.00 -2.05
C ALA A 24 -4.63 11.95 -3.13
N LEU A 25 -3.61 11.26 -3.63
CA LEU A 25 -3.73 10.14 -4.55
C LEU A 25 -3.61 8.79 -3.85
N GLY A 26 -4.21 7.76 -4.43
CA GLY A 26 -3.95 6.38 -4.07
C GLY A 26 -2.50 5.98 -4.39
N GLY A 27 -1.95 5.05 -3.60
CA GLY A 27 -0.55 4.61 -3.79
C GLY A 27 -0.26 4.04 -5.17
N THR A 28 -1.24 3.40 -5.84
CA THR A 28 -1.06 2.92 -7.22
C THR A 28 -1.00 4.08 -8.21
N GLU A 29 -1.93 5.00 -8.13
CA GLU A 29 -2.02 6.16 -9.01
C GLU A 29 -0.76 7.03 -8.88
N ALA A 30 -0.28 7.28 -7.65
CA ALA A 30 0.98 7.98 -7.38
C ALA A 30 2.20 7.24 -7.98
N THR A 31 2.22 5.91 -7.85
CA THR A 31 3.28 5.07 -8.44
C THR A 31 3.28 5.18 -9.98
N VAL A 32 2.11 5.10 -10.62
CA VAL A 32 1.99 5.22 -12.08
C VAL A 32 2.48 6.58 -12.55
N VAL A 33 2.09 7.67 -11.88
CA VAL A 33 2.56 9.02 -12.23
C VAL A 33 4.09 9.10 -12.17
N ARG A 34 4.69 8.69 -11.04
CA ARG A 34 6.16 8.76 -10.86
C ARG A 34 6.90 7.99 -11.95
N ILE A 35 6.46 6.78 -12.27
CA ILE A 35 7.13 5.95 -13.29
C ILE A 35 6.87 6.48 -14.70
N ALA A 36 5.65 6.90 -15.01
CA ALA A 36 5.34 7.46 -16.34
C ALA A 36 6.15 8.73 -16.64
N GLU A 37 6.30 9.61 -15.62
CA GLU A 37 7.14 10.81 -15.75
C GLU A 37 8.62 10.44 -15.97
N ALA A 38 9.16 9.51 -15.17
CA ALA A 38 10.56 9.09 -15.24
C ALA A 38 10.93 8.35 -16.55
N LEU A 39 9.95 7.69 -17.19
CA LEU A 39 10.12 6.97 -18.47
C LEU A 39 9.69 7.81 -19.69
N ASP A 40 9.24 9.04 -19.51
CA ASP A 40 8.56 9.83 -20.57
C ASP A 40 7.41 9.06 -21.24
N ALA A 41 6.72 8.20 -20.49
CA ALA A 41 5.68 7.31 -20.95
C ALA A 41 4.29 7.94 -20.94
N GLN A 42 3.38 7.39 -21.75
CA GLN A 42 1.98 7.83 -21.81
C GLN A 42 1.13 7.04 -20.79
N VAL A 43 0.06 7.66 -20.28
CA VAL A 43 -0.90 7.04 -19.35
C VAL A 43 -2.32 7.20 -19.89
N MET A 44 -2.90 6.12 -20.36
CA MET A 44 -4.29 6.09 -20.82
C MET A 44 -5.23 5.67 -19.69
N GLN A 45 -6.23 6.48 -19.41
CA GLN A 45 -7.20 6.27 -18.33
C GLN A 45 -8.61 6.09 -18.89
N HIS A 46 -9.27 5.04 -18.44
CA HIS A 46 -10.60 4.66 -18.96
C HIS A 46 -11.65 5.77 -18.75
N ASN A 47 -11.56 6.52 -17.67
CA ASN A 47 -12.52 7.54 -17.26
C ASN A 47 -12.06 8.99 -17.54
N ARG A 48 -10.96 9.18 -18.27
CA ARG A 48 -10.50 10.50 -18.69
C ARG A 48 -11.25 10.94 -19.94
N GLY A 49 -11.83 12.14 -19.89
CA GLY A 49 -12.55 12.73 -21.05
C GLY A 49 -11.63 13.43 -22.02
N GLU A 50 -10.60 14.15 -21.53
CA GLU A 50 -9.72 14.99 -22.33
C GLU A 50 -8.25 14.70 -22.10
N ARG A 51 -7.42 14.96 -23.10
CA ARG A 51 -5.98 14.81 -23.02
C ARG A 51 -5.36 15.92 -22.15
N GLU A 52 -4.45 15.54 -21.28
CA GLU A 52 -3.62 16.44 -20.47
C GLU A 52 -2.16 15.98 -20.59
N GLY A 53 -1.42 16.58 -21.54
CA GLY A 53 -0.05 16.18 -21.83
C GLY A 53 0.07 14.69 -22.19
N ARG A 54 0.79 13.92 -21.36
CA ARG A 54 0.96 12.46 -21.52
C ARG A 54 -0.24 11.62 -21.05
N TYR A 55 -1.22 12.22 -20.38
CA TYR A 55 -2.40 11.55 -19.84
C TYR A 55 -3.53 11.58 -20.87
N LEU A 56 -3.94 10.41 -21.35
CA LEU A 56 -4.77 10.22 -22.52
C LEU A 56 -6.16 9.70 -22.15
N PRO A 57 -7.22 10.12 -22.86
CA PRO A 57 -8.50 9.43 -22.84
C PRO A 57 -8.41 8.06 -23.53
N ALA A 58 -9.33 7.15 -23.20
CA ALA A 58 -9.33 5.80 -23.74
C ALA A 58 -9.62 5.73 -25.26
N VAL A 59 -10.08 6.82 -25.86
CA VAL A 59 -10.37 6.90 -27.32
C VAL A 59 -9.13 7.22 -28.16
N ASP A 60 -8.06 7.76 -27.55
CA ASP A 60 -6.82 8.10 -28.24
C ASP A 60 -6.12 6.85 -28.78
N ASP A 61 -5.43 6.98 -29.91
CA ASP A 61 -4.72 5.88 -30.58
C ASP A 61 -3.23 6.19 -30.75
N PRO A 62 -2.44 6.17 -29.64
CA PRO A 62 -1.03 6.43 -29.69
C PRO A 62 -0.23 5.25 -30.30
N ARG A 63 0.94 5.53 -30.87
CA ARG A 63 1.91 4.47 -31.20
C ARG A 63 2.40 3.80 -29.91
N VAL A 64 2.31 2.48 -29.85
CA VAL A 64 2.66 1.67 -28.66
C VAL A 64 3.55 0.50 -29.05
N GLU A 65 4.71 0.39 -28.40
CA GLU A 65 5.60 -0.78 -28.50
C GLU A 65 5.56 -1.59 -27.20
N HIS A 66 5.35 -0.94 -26.06
CA HIS A 66 5.20 -1.57 -24.75
C HIS A 66 3.88 -1.19 -24.12
N LEU A 67 3.01 -2.17 -23.95
CA LEU A 67 1.67 -1.99 -23.36
C LEU A 67 1.62 -2.53 -21.94
N ILE A 68 1.57 -1.66 -20.95
CA ILE A 68 1.48 -2.00 -19.53
C ILE A 68 0.03 -1.86 -19.06
N VAL A 69 -0.66 -2.97 -18.86
CA VAL A 69 -2.04 -3.00 -18.35
C VAL A 69 -2.03 -3.08 -16.84
N LEU A 70 -2.72 -2.14 -16.16
CA LEU A 70 -2.78 -2.12 -14.71
C LEU A 70 -3.91 -3.04 -14.20
N ARG A 71 -3.60 -3.88 -13.20
CA ARG A 71 -4.53 -4.58 -12.30
C ARG A 71 -5.49 -5.59 -12.93
N ASP A 72 -6.05 -5.34 -14.13
CA ASP A 72 -7.11 -6.16 -14.70
C ASP A 72 -6.62 -7.05 -15.86
N PRO A 73 -6.39 -8.35 -15.63
CA PRO A 73 -5.91 -9.27 -16.67
C PRO A 73 -6.87 -9.44 -17.85
N ARG A 74 -8.17 -9.15 -17.68
CA ARG A 74 -9.19 -9.28 -18.73
C ARG A 74 -9.02 -8.23 -19.84
N ARG A 75 -8.31 -7.13 -19.54
CA ARG A 75 -8.06 -6.05 -20.49
C ARG A 75 -6.86 -6.33 -21.42
N VAL A 76 -6.01 -7.30 -21.10
CA VAL A 76 -4.80 -7.58 -21.88
C VAL A 76 -5.17 -7.97 -23.31
N ARG A 77 -6.02 -8.99 -23.51
CA ARG A 77 -6.37 -9.47 -24.86
C ARG A 77 -7.00 -8.38 -25.76
N PRO A 78 -8.04 -7.64 -25.34
CA PRO A 78 -8.64 -6.61 -26.20
C PRO A 78 -7.68 -5.44 -26.50
N LEU A 79 -6.79 -5.10 -25.56
CA LEU A 79 -5.80 -4.06 -25.81
C LEU A 79 -4.67 -4.53 -26.74
N CYS A 80 -4.23 -5.79 -26.67
CA CYS A 80 -3.29 -6.36 -27.63
C CYS A 80 -3.89 -6.42 -29.07
N ALA A 81 -5.19 -6.64 -29.19
CA ALA A 81 -5.87 -6.58 -30.47
C ALA A 81 -5.93 -5.14 -31.03
N ARG A 82 -6.09 -4.15 -30.16
CA ARG A 82 -6.10 -2.73 -30.53
C ARG A 82 -4.69 -2.21 -30.86
N PHE A 83 -3.72 -2.54 -30.04
CA PHE A 83 -2.33 -2.12 -30.22
C PHE A 83 -1.50 -3.30 -30.74
N ALA A 84 -1.81 -3.72 -31.98
CA ALA A 84 -1.19 -4.87 -32.60
C ALA A 84 0.35 -4.69 -32.71
N GLY A 85 1.10 -5.72 -32.31
CA GLY A 85 2.56 -5.70 -32.28
C GLY A 85 3.16 -5.14 -30.97
N ALA A 86 2.38 -4.53 -30.10
CA ALA A 86 2.86 -4.10 -28.79
C ALA A 86 3.16 -5.30 -27.88
N ARG A 87 4.28 -5.27 -27.16
CA ARG A 87 4.63 -6.27 -26.15
C ARG A 87 3.79 -6.04 -24.89
N PRO A 88 3.00 -7.02 -24.44
CA PRO A 88 2.11 -6.84 -23.30
C PRO A 88 2.78 -7.14 -21.97
N TYR A 89 2.42 -6.32 -20.99
CA TYR A 89 2.75 -6.49 -19.57
C TYR A 89 1.47 -6.34 -18.74
N LEU A 90 1.37 -7.08 -17.64
CA LEU A 90 0.31 -6.91 -16.65
C LEU A 90 0.93 -6.49 -15.33
N TRP A 91 0.70 -5.25 -14.90
CA TRP A 91 1.25 -4.71 -13.66
C TRP A 91 0.23 -4.83 -12.52
N LEU A 92 0.52 -5.72 -11.57
CA LEU A 92 -0.32 -5.99 -10.42
C LEU A 92 0.03 -5.06 -9.26
N HIS A 93 -0.98 -4.48 -8.65
CA HIS A 93 -0.87 -3.69 -7.42
C HIS A 93 -1.67 -4.28 -6.28
N ASP A 94 -2.70 -5.02 -6.60
CA ASP A 94 -3.62 -5.58 -5.63
C ASP A 94 -3.22 -6.98 -5.18
N LEU A 95 -3.65 -7.37 -3.99
CA LEU A 95 -3.42 -8.72 -3.48
C LEU A 95 -4.16 -9.76 -4.35
N VAL A 96 -3.41 -10.69 -4.94
CA VAL A 96 -3.92 -11.81 -5.71
C VAL A 96 -3.60 -13.11 -4.96
N ARG A 97 -4.60 -13.71 -4.31
CA ARG A 97 -4.46 -14.98 -3.63
C ARG A 97 -5.29 -16.05 -4.32
N PRO A 98 -4.84 -17.31 -4.33
CA PRO A 98 -5.69 -18.42 -4.77
C PRO A 98 -7.06 -18.35 -4.08
N GLY A 99 -8.15 -18.50 -4.83
CA GLY A 99 -9.52 -18.43 -4.32
C GLY A 99 -10.09 -17.03 -4.06
N SER A 100 -9.27 -15.97 -4.03
CA SER A 100 -9.79 -14.59 -3.97
C SER A 100 -10.44 -14.17 -5.28
N LYS A 101 -11.30 -13.13 -5.26
CA LYS A 101 -11.92 -12.59 -6.48
C LYS A 101 -10.88 -12.19 -7.54
N ARG A 102 -9.78 -11.53 -7.11
CA ARG A 102 -8.68 -11.13 -8.01
C ARG A 102 -7.86 -12.35 -8.47
N GLY A 103 -7.58 -13.30 -7.56
CA GLY A 103 -6.91 -14.56 -7.94
C GLY A 103 -7.72 -15.35 -8.96
N ARG A 104 -9.05 -15.47 -8.80
CA ARG A 104 -9.90 -16.12 -9.81
C ARG A 104 -9.89 -15.41 -11.17
N ARG A 105 -9.83 -14.06 -11.19
CA ARG A 105 -9.72 -13.31 -12.46
C ARG A 105 -8.36 -13.55 -13.13
N LEU A 106 -7.28 -13.59 -12.35
CA LEU A 106 -5.95 -13.91 -12.88
C LEU A 106 -5.91 -15.35 -13.42
N ALA A 107 -6.44 -16.32 -12.67
CA ALA A 107 -6.52 -17.72 -13.10
C ALA A 107 -7.34 -17.89 -14.39
N ALA A 108 -8.49 -17.21 -14.51
CA ALA A 108 -9.32 -17.25 -15.71
C ALA A 108 -8.63 -16.66 -16.96
N ALA A 109 -7.71 -15.70 -16.77
CA ALA A 109 -6.95 -15.11 -17.86
C ALA A 109 -5.61 -15.83 -18.14
N ALA A 110 -5.19 -16.78 -17.30
CA ALA A 110 -3.85 -17.33 -17.28
C ALA A 110 -3.40 -17.90 -18.65
N ARG A 111 -4.24 -18.68 -19.32
CA ARG A 111 -3.94 -19.21 -20.68
C ARG A 111 -3.75 -18.08 -21.68
N THR A 112 -4.63 -17.07 -21.66
CA THR A 112 -4.51 -15.89 -22.53
C THR A 112 -3.20 -15.14 -22.31
N LEU A 113 -2.80 -14.98 -21.05
CA LEU A 113 -1.52 -14.31 -20.72
C LEU A 113 -0.32 -15.09 -21.23
N ALA A 114 -0.37 -16.44 -21.14
CA ALA A 114 0.65 -17.32 -21.69
C ALA A 114 0.71 -17.23 -23.22
N ASP A 115 -0.42 -17.36 -23.92
CA ASP A 115 -0.51 -17.30 -25.39
C ASP A 115 0.02 -15.96 -25.93
N LEU A 116 -0.25 -14.86 -25.23
CA LEU A 116 0.23 -13.52 -25.56
C LEU A 116 1.65 -13.23 -25.06
N ARG A 117 2.33 -14.19 -24.44
CA ARG A 117 3.67 -14.02 -23.85
C ARG A 117 3.74 -12.79 -22.91
N THR A 118 2.68 -12.56 -22.15
CA THR A 118 2.58 -11.42 -21.24
C THR A 118 3.56 -11.55 -20.09
N THR A 119 4.35 -10.51 -19.80
CA THR A 119 5.16 -10.45 -18.59
C THR A 119 4.30 -9.90 -17.45
N LEU A 120 4.27 -10.63 -16.33
CA LEU A 120 3.59 -10.23 -15.12
C LEU A 120 4.54 -9.43 -14.23
N ILE A 121 4.20 -8.19 -13.90
CA ILE A 121 4.99 -7.32 -13.02
C ILE A 121 4.30 -7.25 -11.67
N CYS A 122 5.01 -7.64 -10.61
CA CYS A 122 4.56 -7.62 -9.23
C CYS A 122 5.34 -6.56 -8.44
N VAL A 123 4.69 -5.92 -7.48
CA VAL A 123 5.28 -4.81 -6.69
C VAL A 123 6.10 -5.28 -5.49
N SER A 124 6.18 -6.60 -5.27
CA SER A 124 7.01 -7.26 -4.25
C SER A 124 7.20 -8.74 -4.56
N ASP A 125 8.20 -9.36 -3.97
CA ASP A 125 8.39 -10.81 -4.05
C ASP A 125 7.27 -11.57 -3.33
N PHE A 126 6.73 -10.99 -2.24
CA PHE A 126 5.51 -11.51 -1.62
C PHE A 126 4.36 -11.61 -2.61
N GLN A 127 4.09 -10.54 -3.36
CA GLN A 127 3.00 -10.54 -4.36
C GLN A 127 3.31 -11.47 -5.53
N ARG A 128 4.58 -11.53 -6.00
CA ARG A 128 5.01 -12.42 -7.07
C ARG A 128 4.72 -13.88 -6.70
N LYS A 129 5.13 -14.32 -5.52
CA LYS A 129 4.85 -15.69 -5.02
C LYS A 129 3.34 -15.99 -4.97
N GLN A 130 2.50 -15.02 -4.59
CA GLN A 130 1.05 -15.19 -4.60
C GLN A 130 0.49 -15.34 -6.03
N ALA A 131 1.01 -14.56 -6.98
CA ALA A 131 0.60 -14.63 -8.38
C ALA A 131 1.05 -15.94 -9.04
N GLU A 132 2.29 -16.34 -8.81
CA GLU A 132 2.84 -17.63 -9.28
C GLU A 132 2.01 -18.83 -8.77
N ALA A 133 1.61 -18.83 -7.49
CA ALA A 133 0.73 -19.86 -6.94
C ALA A 133 -0.68 -19.88 -7.58
N VAL A 134 -1.17 -18.75 -8.09
CA VAL A 134 -2.42 -18.69 -8.88
C VAL A 134 -2.20 -19.28 -10.27
N LEU A 135 -1.09 -18.93 -10.95
CA LEU A 135 -0.75 -19.42 -12.28
C LEU A 135 -0.49 -20.93 -12.27
N GLU A 136 0.18 -21.44 -11.25
CA GLU A 136 0.44 -22.87 -11.06
C GLU A 136 -0.89 -23.64 -10.96
N ARG A 137 -1.82 -23.19 -10.11
CA ARG A 137 -3.17 -23.80 -9.98
C ARG A 137 -4.00 -23.69 -11.25
N ALA A 138 -3.72 -22.74 -12.12
CA ALA A 138 -4.35 -22.58 -13.41
C ALA A 138 -3.69 -23.44 -14.50
N GLY A 139 -2.65 -24.23 -14.18
CA GLY A 139 -1.97 -25.13 -15.10
C GLY A 139 -1.06 -24.43 -16.12
N VAL A 140 -0.58 -23.22 -15.82
CA VAL A 140 0.34 -22.45 -16.68
C VAL A 140 1.64 -22.06 -15.97
N ALA A 141 2.07 -22.86 -15.01
CA ALA A 141 3.34 -22.66 -14.32
C ALA A 141 4.50 -22.54 -15.33
N GLY A 142 5.37 -21.52 -15.16
CA GLY A 142 6.51 -21.26 -16.05
C GLY A 142 6.17 -20.73 -17.44
N GLN A 143 4.90 -20.71 -17.86
CA GLN A 143 4.48 -20.18 -19.17
C GLN A 143 4.22 -18.65 -19.16
N VAL A 144 3.97 -18.07 -17.99
CA VAL A 144 3.85 -16.63 -17.79
C VAL A 144 5.05 -16.18 -16.95
N HIS A 145 5.89 -15.33 -17.53
CA HIS A 145 7.05 -14.80 -16.82
C HIS A 145 6.61 -13.78 -15.77
N ALA A 146 6.92 -14.02 -14.50
CA ALA A 146 6.59 -13.12 -13.40
C ALA A 146 7.87 -12.51 -12.79
N ILE A 147 7.91 -11.20 -12.69
CA ILE A 147 9.05 -10.45 -12.15
C ILE A 147 8.59 -9.50 -11.03
N THR A 148 9.56 -9.08 -10.22
CA THR A 148 9.35 -8.04 -9.21
C THR A 148 9.98 -6.73 -9.66
N ILE A 149 9.16 -5.68 -9.71
CA ILE A 149 9.61 -4.28 -9.77
C ILE A 149 8.88 -3.54 -8.66
N TYR A 150 9.64 -3.06 -7.68
CA TYR A 150 9.08 -2.39 -6.50
C TYR A 150 8.38 -1.08 -6.85
N ASN A 151 7.46 -0.65 -5.98
CA ASN A 151 6.91 0.70 -6.09
C ASN A 151 7.98 1.73 -5.69
N PRO A 152 8.13 2.82 -6.44
CA PRO A 152 9.12 3.85 -6.13
C PRO A 152 8.63 4.79 -5.03
N ILE A 153 9.58 5.28 -4.25
CA ILE A 153 9.45 6.45 -3.41
C ILE A 153 10.28 7.60 -4.02
N ASP A 154 9.95 8.83 -3.68
CA ASP A 154 10.68 10.00 -4.14
C ASP A 154 12.14 9.98 -3.64
N ASP A 155 13.09 10.29 -4.53
CA ASP A 155 14.51 10.32 -4.23
C ASP A 155 14.88 11.42 -3.22
N ALA A 156 14.10 12.50 -3.18
CA ALA A 156 14.29 13.62 -2.26
C ALA A 156 13.85 13.32 -0.82
N LEU A 157 13.13 12.21 -0.58
CA LEU A 157 12.70 11.87 0.77
C LEU A 157 13.89 11.52 1.67
N ALA A 158 14.09 12.33 2.70
CA ALA A 158 15.16 12.17 3.68
C ALA A 158 14.71 12.64 5.07
N PRO A 159 15.40 12.20 6.13
CA PRO A 159 15.30 12.87 7.42
C PRO A 159 15.70 14.35 7.26
N ASN A 160 14.97 15.26 7.92
CA ASN A 160 15.20 16.70 7.82
C ASN A 160 15.66 17.33 9.15
N GLY A 161 16.03 16.50 10.14
CA GLY A 161 16.46 16.98 11.46
C GLY A 161 15.31 17.42 12.38
N ALA A 162 14.03 17.22 11.97
CA ALA A 162 12.90 17.52 12.83
C ALA A 162 12.98 16.78 14.16
N ASP A 163 12.64 17.47 15.24
CA ASP A 163 12.55 16.87 16.56
C ASP A 163 11.47 15.80 16.60
N VAL A 164 11.84 14.66 17.18
CA VAL A 164 10.88 13.57 17.39
C VAL A 164 10.13 13.81 18.68
N ASP A 165 8.84 13.98 18.56
CA ASP A 165 7.90 13.95 19.67
C ASP A 165 7.73 12.48 20.12
N ARG A 166 8.29 12.18 21.29
CA ARG A 166 8.26 10.81 21.85
C ARG A 166 6.88 10.31 22.19
N GLU A 167 5.96 11.23 22.45
CA GLU A 167 4.60 10.94 22.87
C GLU A 167 3.67 10.75 21.64
N LYS A 168 4.19 10.93 20.42
CA LYS A 168 3.40 10.91 19.20
C LYS A 168 3.55 9.62 18.43
N LEU A 169 2.43 8.93 18.22
CA LEU A 169 2.27 7.88 17.21
C LEU A 169 1.42 8.41 16.05
N VAL A 170 1.66 7.94 14.82
CA VAL A 170 0.83 8.33 13.69
C VAL A 170 0.27 7.11 12.97
N PHE A 171 -1.00 7.17 12.57
CA PHE A 171 -1.63 6.19 11.69
C PHE A 171 -1.95 6.86 10.34
N LEU A 172 -1.25 6.45 9.28
CA LEU A 172 -1.29 7.08 7.94
C LEU A 172 -1.85 6.10 6.91
N SER A 173 -3.11 5.70 7.06
CA SER A 173 -3.71 4.75 6.11
C SER A 173 -5.23 4.78 6.10
N SER A 174 -5.82 4.05 5.15
CA SER A 174 -7.28 3.87 5.12
C SER A 174 -7.78 3.15 6.38
N PRO A 175 -8.90 3.56 6.97
CA PRO A 175 -9.44 2.99 8.20
C PRO A 175 -9.68 1.46 8.15
N ASN A 176 -10.01 0.92 6.98
CA ASN A 176 -10.22 -0.51 6.79
C ASN A 176 -8.93 -1.36 6.87
N LYS A 177 -7.77 -0.70 6.92
CA LYS A 177 -6.46 -1.34 7.07
C LYS A 177 -6.03 -1.44 8.55
N GLY A 178 -6.95 -1.81 9.43
CA GLY A 178 -6.64 -2.15 10.82
C GLY A 178 -6.80 -1.01 11.84
N LEU A 179 -7.38 0.17 11.48
CA LEU A 179 -7.55 1.27 12.41
C LEU A 179 -8.30 0.87 13.68
N GLY A 180 -9.34 0.05 13.54
CA GLY A 180 -10.09 -0.42 14.70
C GLY A 180 -9.25 -1.23 15.69
N PHE A 181 -8.32 -2.03 15.21
CA PHE A 181 -7.36 -2.75 16.06
C PHE A 181 -6.29 -1.79 16.61
N ALA A 182 -5.82 -0.85 15.79
CA ALA A 182 -4.87 0.16 16.24
C ALA A 182 -5.39 0.98 17.44
N LEU A 183 -6.68 1.36 17.44
CA LEU A 183 -7.31 2.05 18.56
C LEU A 183 -7.35 1.18 19.83
N ASP A 184 -7.66 -0.13 19.69
CA ASP A 184 -7.70 -1.04 20.84
C ASP A 184 -6.29 -1.24 21.44
N ALA A 185 -5.28 -1.44 20.60
CA ALA A 185 -3.88 -1.55 21.02
C ALA A 185 -3.34 -0.25 21.61
N PHE A 186 -3.71 0.91 21.02
CA PHE A 186 -3.32 2.22 21.53
C PHE A 186 -3.91 2.49 22.91
N ALA A 187 -5.14 2.08 23.19
CA ALA A 187 -5.71 2.20 24.51
C ALA A 187 -4.89 1.47 25.59
N ALA A 188 -4.30 0.31 25.27
CA ALA A 188 -3.38 -0.39 26.16
C ALA A 188 -2.03 0.35 26.31
N ILE A 189 -1.47 0.86 25.20
CA ILE A 189 -0.25 1.69 25.23
C ILE A 189 -0.46 2.90 26.15
N ARG A 190 -1.57 3.63 25.99
CA ARG A 190 -1.84 4.84 26.74
C ARG A 190 -2.01 4.58 28.24
N ARG A 191 -2.56 3.43 28.65
CA ARG A 191 -2.61 3.07 30.08
C ARG A 191 -1.21 2.89 30.69
N ALA A 192 -0.27 2.37 29.91
CA ALA A 192 1.10 2.16 30.35
C ALA A 192 1.99 3.42 30.22
N LEU A 193 1.64 4.31 29.29
CA LEU A 193 2.32 5.56 28.94
C LEU A 193 1.24 6.65 28.75
N PRO A 194 0.78 7.32 29.83
CA PRO A 194 -0.40 8.18 29.81
C PRO A 194 -0.34 9.40 28.89
N ASP A 195 0.86 9.88 28.57
CA ASP A 195 1.05 11.07 27.74
C ASP A 195 1.04 10.76 26.23
N MET A 196 1.04 9.48 25.85
CA MET A 196 1.03 9.08 24.44
C MET A 196 -0.20 9.60 23.68
N ARG A 197 0.01 10.05 22.46
CA ARG A 197 -1.01 10.51 21.51
C ARG A 197 -0.97 9.69 20.23
N LEU A 198 -2.15 9.44 19.64
CA LEU A 198 -2.26 8.80 18.32
C LEU A 198 -2.91 9.77 17.33
N CYS A 199 -2.12 10.32 16.42
CA CYS A 199 -2.58 11.18 15.35
C CYS A 199 -2.99 10.33 14.14
N ILE A 200 -4.22 10.50 13.65
CA ILE A 200 -4.79 9.68 12.58
C ILE A 200 -5.08 10.55 11.37
N ALA A 201 -4.38 10.28 10.26
CA ALA A 201 -4.69 10.84 8.96
C ALA A 201 -5.26 9.77 8.01
N SER A 202 -6.31 10.16 7.32
CA SER A 202 -6.93 9.34 6.27
C SER A 202 -6.45 9.82 4.90
N PRO A 203 -6.24 8.94 3.93
CA PRO A 203 -5.84 9.33 2.57
C PRO A 203 -6.92 10.06 1.77
N GLY A 204 -8.10 10.34 2.34
CA GLY A 204 -9.15 11.17 1.77
C GLY A 204 -9.95 10.60 0.59
N TYR A 205 -9.35 9.74 -0.22
CA TYR A 205 -9.96 9.20 -1.45
C TYR A 205 -10.97 8.06 -1.22
N LYS A 206 -11.08 7.55 0.00
CA LYS A 206 -12.13 6.59 0.38
C LYS A 206 -13.02 7.23 1.44
N SER A 207 -14.28 7.48 1.09
CA SER A 207 -15.21 8.04 2.06
C SER A 207 -15.28 7.17 3.30
N LEU A 208 -15.22 7.80 4.44
CA LEU A 208 -15.42 7.19 5.75
C LEU A 208 -16.78 6.46 5.87
N ARG A 209 -17.74 6.72 4.98
CA ARG A 209 -19.08 6.12 4.97
C ARG A 209 -19.15 4.66 4.55
N ALA A 210 -18.19 4.15 3.78
CA ALA A 210 -18.34 2.86 3.09
C ALA A 210 -18.00 1.61 3.91
N ALA A 211 -17.41 1.69 5.11
CA ALA A 211 -16.89 0.49 5.78
C ALA A 211 -16.97 0.51 7.33
N GLY A 212 -18.12 0.77 7.88
CA GLY A 212 -18.28 0.61 9.34
C GLY A 212 -17.67 1.74 10.17
N VAL A 213 -17.51 2.92 9.60
CA VAL A 213 -16.98 4.11 10.26
C VAL A 213 -17.94 4.66 11.32
N ALA A 214 -19.25 4.40 11.22
CA ALA A 214 -20.16 4.67 12.34
C ALA A 214 -19.68 3.97 13.62
N ARG A 215 -19.20 2.72 13.52
CA ARG A 215 -18.59 1.98 14.65
C ARG A 215 -17.22 2.54 15.09
N LEU A 216 -16.53 3.28 14.23
CA LEU A 216 -15.30 3.99 14.59
C LEU A 216 -15.58 5.34 15.25
N ALA A 217 -16.71 5.99 14.93
CA ALA A 217 -17.13 7.24 15.58
C ALA A 217 -17.41 7.04 17.08
N ASP A 218 -18.07 5.92 17.44
CA ASP A 218 -18.30 5.58 18.86
C ASP A 218 -16.97 5.34 19.60
N ARG A 219 -15.97 4.78 18.91
CA ARG A 219 -14.61 4.60 19.45
C ARG A 219 -13.82 5.90 19.54
N ARG A 220 -14.06 6.84 18.63
CA ARG A 220 -13.45 8.16 18.65
C ARG A 220 -13.74 8.90 19.97
N ALA A 221 -14.97 8.81 20.46
CA ALA A 221 -15.39 9.42 21.71
C ALA A 221 -14.82 8.68 22.95
N ALA A 222 -14.52 7.38 22.82
CA ALA A 222 -14.13 6.52 23.92
C ALA A 222 -12.63 6.42 24.17
N THR A 223 -11.77 6.83 23.21
CA THR A 223 -10.31 6.68 23.32
C THR A 223 -9.64 8.02 23.53
N SER A 224 -9.24 8.30 24.76
CA SER A 224 -8.47 9.50 25.12
C SER A 224 -7.11 9.53 24.40
N GLY A 225 -6.62 10.72 24.02
CA GLY A 225 -5.32 10.93 23.38
C GLY A 225 -5.31 10.59 21.88
N VAL A 226 -6.47 10.47 21.23
CA VAL A 226 -6.59 10.30 19.78
C VAL A 226 -6.90 11.65 19.13
N GLU A 227 -6.05 12.04 18.18
CA GLU A 227 -6.19 13.24 17.35
C GLU A 227 -6.55 12.84 15.92
N TRP A 228 -7.64 13.43 15.39
CA TRP A 228 -8.08 13.18 14.03
C TRP A 228 -7.69 14.33 13.13
N LEU A 229 -6.68 14.10 12.27
CA LEU A 229 -6.16 15.11 11.37
C LEU A 229 -6.95 15.22 10.05
N GLY A 230 -7.86 14.28 9.80
CA GLY A 230 -8.62 14.25 8.56
C GLY A 230 -7.82 13.77 7.36
N ALA A 231 -8.14 14.26 6.17
CA ALA A 231 -7.37 14.01 4.96
C ALA A 231 -6.23 15.04 4.89
N LEU A 232 -5.01 14.54 4.74
CA LEU A 232 -3.82 15.37 4.60
C LEU A 232 -3.24 15.26 3.18
N PRO A 233 -2.71 16.36 2.61
CA PRO A 233 -1.79 16.28 1.48
C PRO A 233 -0.59 15.38 1.82
N HIS A 234 -0.01 14.75 0.80
CA HIS A 234 1.06 13.76 1.00
C HIS A 234 2.25 14.32 1.79
N GLU A 235 2.70 15.52 1.45
CA GLU A 235 3.80 16.22 2.15
C GLU A 235 3.50 16.40 3.65
N ARG A 236 2.26 16.83 3.97
CA ARG A 236 1.84 17.00 5.36
C ARG A 236 1.78 15.67 6.12
N ALA A 237 1.36 14.59 5.46
CA ALA A 237 1.41 13.25 6.04
C ALA A 237 2.85 12.80 6.35
N LEU A 238 3.81 13.15 5.49
CA LEU A 238 5.23 12.89 5.72
C LEU A 238 5.81 13.73 6.87
N GLU A 239 5.40 14.98 7.03
CA GLU A 239 5.79 15.80 8.19
C GLU A 239 5.27 15.22 9.50
N GLU A 240 4.01 14.75 9.50
CA GLU A 240 3.45 14.03 10.64
C GLU A 240 4.26 12.77 10.98
N ALA A 241 4.74 12.05 9.96
CA ALA A 241 5.62 10.90 10.16
C ALA A 241 6.99 11.32 10.74
N ARG A 242 7.65 12.34 10.17
CA ARG A 242 8.97 12.80 10.59
C ARG A 242 9.05 13.18 12.07
N SER A 243 8.00 13.82 12.58
CA SER A 243 7.89 14.26 13.98
C SER A 243 7.39 13.17 14.93
N ALA A 244 6.97 12.02 14.44
CA ALA A 244 6.43 10.95 15.28
C ALA A 244 7.52 10.00 15.81
N LEU A 245 7.26 9.40 16.96
CA LEU A 245 8.03 8.29 17.49
C LEU A 245 8.03 7.10 16.51
N CYS A 246 6.85 6.77 15.98
CA CYS A 246 6.71 5.78 14.92
C CYS A 246 5.39 5.93 14.14
N VAL A 247 5.38 5.37 12.92
CA VAL A 247 4.14 5.06 12.23
C VAL A 247 3.55 3.80 12.86
N PHE A 248 2.44 3.95 13.55
CA PHE A 248 1.74 2.88 14.25
C PHE A 248 0.72 2.22 13.31
N TYR A 249 1.12 1.12 12.69
CA TYR A 249 0.34 0.46 11.64
C TYR A 249 0.16 -1.04 11.91
N PRO A 250 -0.51 -1.45 12.98
CA PRO A 250 -0.65 -2.85 13.38
C PRO A 250 -1.65 -3.60 12.48
N ASN A 251 -1.41 -3.62 11.17
CA ASN A 251 -2.27 -4.27 10.19
C ASN A 251 -1.81 -5.71 9.90
N PHE A 252 -2.68 -6.67 10.14
CA PHE A 252 -2.51 -8.08 9.76
C PHE A 252 -3.74 -8.65 9.05
N VAL A 253 -4.74 -7.82 8.82
CA VAL A 253 -6.03 -8.19 8.23
C VAL A 253 -6.00 -8.12 6.72
N LEU A 254 -5.46 -7.03 6.21
CA LEU A 254 -5.27 -6.77 4.78
C LEU A 254 -3.77 -6.57 4.53
N PRO A 255 -3.02 -7.66 4.27
CA PRO A 255 -1.59 -7.58 4.00
C PRO A 255 -1.28 -6.58 2.90
N GLU A 256 -0.26 -5.76 3.10
CA GLU A 256 0.22 -4.87 2.04
C GLU A 256 0.91 -5.69 0.95
N THR A 257 0.68 -5.32 -0.29
CA THR A 257 1.39 -5.89 -1.44
C THR A 257 2.78 -5.29 -1.60
N PHE A 258 2.97 -4.06 -1.16
CA PHE A 258 4.24 -3.37 -0.99
C PHE A 258 4.21 -2.55 0.31
N GLY A 259 3.31 -1.58 0.40
CA GLY A 259 3.20 -0.69 1.55
C GLY A 259 4.07 0.55 1.37
N LEU A 260 3.69 1.47 0.47
CA LEU A 260 4.41 2.74 0.27
C LEU A 260 4.66 3.47 1.59
N VAL A 261 3.67 3.46 2.49
CA VAL A 261 3.79 4.08 3.83
C VAL A 261 4.98 3.53 4.63
N PHE A 262 5.38 2.27 4.42
CA PHE A 262 6.53 1.67 5.08
C PHE A 262 7.84 2.26 4.55
N ALA A 263 8.00 2.24 3.22
CA ALA A 263 9.17 2.77 2.57
C ALA A 263 9.33 4.28 2.78
N GLU A 264 8.24 5.04 2.67
CA GLU A 264 8.22 6.48 2.88
C GLU A 264 8.54 6.86 4.33
N ALA A 265 7.97 6.16 5.32
CA ALA A 265 8.30 6.37 6.73
C ALA A 265 9.78 6.11 7.02
N ASN A 266 10.33 4.98 6.53
CA ASN A 266 11.75 4.69 6.70
C ASN A 266 12.65 5.67 5.94
N ALA A 267 12.21 6.19 4.79
CA ALA A 267 12.94 7.21 4.04
C ALA A 267 13.09 8.52 4.81
N VAL A 268 12.10 8.89 5.61
CA VAL A 268 12.15 10.09 6.47
C VAL A 268 12.74 9.79 7.86
N GLY A 269 13.26 8.58 8.09
CA GLY A 269 13.93 8.18 9.33
C GLY A 269 13.00 7.69 10.43
N THR A 270 11.70 7.50 10.16
CA THR A 270 10.69 7.11 11.14
C THR A 270 10.42 5.62 11.08
N PRO A 271 10.57 4.88 12.20
CA PRO A 271 10.25 3.46 12.24
C PRO A 271 8.74 3.20 12.11
N VAL A 272 8.41 2.01 11.62
CA VAL A 272 7.03 1.54 11.49
C VAL A 272 6.79 0.39 12.46
N LEU A 273 5.79 0.48 13.31
CA LEU A 273 5.36 -0.66 14.14
C LEU A 273 4.20 -1.38 13.45
N THR A 274 4.50 -2.52 12.86
CA THR A 274 3.54 -3.33 12.10
C THR A 274 3.74 -4.83 12.36
N HIS A 275 3.03 -5.66 11.61
CA HIS A 275 3.16 -7.11 11.68
C HIS A 275 4.00 -7.67 10.54
N ASP A 276 4.66 -8.79 10.80
CA ASP A 276 5.25 -9.65 9.77
C ASP A 276 4.13 -10.31 8.94
N CYS A 277 3.58 -9.51 8.01
CA CYS A 277 2.45 -9.91 7.19
C CYS A 277 2.50 -9.18 5.83
N GLY A 278 2.33 -9.93 4.75
CA GLY A 278 2.43 -9.36 3.41
C GLY A 278 3.88 -9.07 3.04
N ALA A 279 4.11 -7.93 2.41
CA ALA A 279 5.44 -7.47 2.03
C ALA A 279 6.17 -6.70 3.17
N ALA A 280 5.62 -6.65 4.38
CA ALA A 280 6.18 -5.82 5.45
C ALA A 280 7.65 -6.16 5.77
N ALA A 281 8.00 -7.45 5.92
CA ALA A 281 9.37 -7.87 6.18
C ALA A 281 10.33 -7.55 5.02
N GLU A 282 9.85 -7.67 3.79
CA GLU A 282 10.61 -7.38 2.57
C GLU A 282 10.91 -5.89 2.41
N VAL A 283 9.96 -5.02 2.79
CA VAL A 283 10.07 -3.58 2.59
C VAL A 283 10.78 -2.88 3.76
N LEU A 284 10.52 -3.32 4.99
CA LEU A 284 11.11 -2.68 6.18
C LEU A 284 12.56 -3.13 6.43
N GLY A 285 12.89 -4.39 6.14
CA GLY A 285 14.24 -4.94 6.33
C GLY A 285 14.71 -5.08 7.79
N ASP A 286 14.19 -4.26 8.70
CA ASP A 286 14.56 -4.24 10.12
C ASP A 286 13.48 -4.98 10.94
N ALA A 287 13.83 -6.15 11.45
CA ALA A 287 12.93 -7.01 12.24
C ALA A 287 12.40 -6.33 13.52
N ARG A 288 13.08 -5.28 14.02
CA ARG A 288 12.59 -4.52 15.17
C ARG A 288 11.25 -3.82 14.89
N GLN A 289 10.92 -3.58 13.63
CA GLN A 289 9.66 -2.94 13.19
C GLN A 289 8.50 -3.93 13.12
N LEU A 290 8.77 -5.23 13.24
CA LEU A 290 7.81 -6.29 12.99
C LEU A 290 7.39 -6.99 14.28
N LEU A 291 6.09 -7.24 14.41
CA LEU A 291 5.53 -8.13 15.41
C LEU A 291 4.94 -9.38 14.73
N PRO A 292 5.11 -10.57 15.34
CA PRO A 292 4.53 -11.78 14.77
C PRO A 292 2.99 -11.74 14.78
N VAL A 293 2.36 -12.32 13.76
CA VAL A 293 0.89 -12.47 13.72
C VAL A 293 0.48 -13.71 14.48
N ALA A 294 0.29 -13.60 15.79
CA ALA A 294 -0.20 -14.69 16.61
C ALA A 294 -1.64 -15.11 16.26
N GLY A 295 -1.96 -16.40 16.40
CA GLY A 295 -3.32 -16.91 16.17
C GLY A 295 -4.39 -16.25 17.06
N ALA A 296 -4.00 -15.83 18.26
CA ALA A 296 -4.86 -15.08 19.18
C ALA A 296 -5.32 -13.73 18.59
N LEU A 297 -4.43 -12.98 17.89
CA LEU A 297 -4.77 -11.74 17.20
C LEU A 297 -5.81 -11.96 16.10
N ARG A 298 -5.66 -13.02 15.31
CA ARG A 298 -6.63 -13.35 14.25
C ARG A 298 -8.00 -13.71 14.82
N ARG A 299 -8.04 -14.45 15.94
CA ARG A 299 -9.30 -14.76 16.64
C ARG A 299 -9.94 -13.51 17.22
N TYR A 300 -9.14 -12.67 17.88
CA TYR A 300 -9.61 -11.39 18.42
C TYR A 300 -10.29 -10.54 17.35
N GLU A 301 -9.60 -10.26 16.24
CA GLU A 301 -10.10 -9.41 15.16
C GLU A 301 -11.38 -9.97 14.53
N ARG A 302 -11.45 -11.29 14.33
CA ARG A 302 -12.66 -11.95 13.83
C ARG A 302 -13.84 -11.71 14.77
N THR A 303 -13.65 -11.94 16.07
CA THR A 303 -14.68 -11.72 17.10
C THR A 303 -15.07 -10.25 17.16
N ALA A 304 -14.09 -9.34 17.16
CA ALA A 304 -14.30 -7.91 17.23
C ALA A 304 -15.13 -7.33 16.06
N ARG A 305 -15.05 -7.94 14.87
CA ARG A 305 -15.86 -7.55 13.71
C ARG A 305 -17.32 -7.96 13.81
N LEU A 306 -17.59 -9.07 14.50
CA LEU A 306 -18.92 -9.64 14.62
C LEU A 306 -19.70 -9.11 15.84
N LEU A 307 -18.99 -8.66 16.88
CA LEU A 307 -19.60 -8.19 18.11
C LEU A 307 -20.34 -6.85 17.95
N PRO A 308 -21.53 -6.70 18.54
CA PRO A 308 -22.19 -5.41 18.71
C PRO A 308 -21.32 -4.43 19.49
N GLY A 309 -21.43 -3.13 19.17
CA GLY A 309 -20.64 -2.05 19.80
C GLY A 309 -20.58 -2.11 21.33
N PRO A 310 -21.71 -2.24 22.04
CA PRO A 310 -21.75 -2.28 23.51
C PRO A 310 -20.95 -3.43 24.16
N LEU A 311 -20.76 -4.56 23.48
CA LEU A 311 -20.02 -5.71 24.02
C LEU A 311 -18.51 -5.63 23.76
N ARG A 312 -18.07 -4.69 22.97
CA ARG A 312 -16.66 -4.55 22.58
C ARG A 312 -15.73 -4.21 23.75
N PRO A 313 -16.06 -3.32 24.70
CA PRO A 313 -15.20 -3.03 25.85
C PRO A 313 -14.87 -4.30 26.65
N MET A 314 -15.81 -5.23 26.80
CA MET A 314 -15.58 -6.48 27.48
C MET A 314 -14.61 -7.40 26.70
N LEU A 315 -14.68 -7.41 25.36
CA LEU A 315 -13.74 -8.14 24.53
C LEU A 315 -12.32 -7.57 24.64
N VAL A 316 -12.18 -6.24 24.58
CA VAL A 316 -10.90 -5.54 24.75
C VAL A 316 -10.30 -5.83 26.11
N PHE A 317 -11.07 -5.71 27.18
CA PHE A 317 -10.63 -6.01 28.55
C PHE A 317 -10.13 -7.48 28.70
N ARG A 318 -10.87 -8.46 28.14
CA ARG A 318 -10.43 -9.86 28.16
C ARG A 318 -9.14 -10.09 27.35
N ALA A 319 -9.01 -9.42 26.20
CA ALA A 319 -7.82 -9.52 25.37
C ALA A 319 -6.59 -8.94 26.08
N GLU A 320 -6.78 -7.85 26.78
CA GLU A 320 -5.76 -7.18 27.55
C GLU A 320 -5.28 -8.04 28.74
N ARG A 321 -6.21 -8.58 29.53
CA ARG A 321 -5.87 -9.51 30.61
C ARG A 321 -5.12 -10.77 30.14
N ARG A 322 -5.20 -11.09 28.87
CA ARG A 322 -4.43 -12.20 28.24
C ARG A 322 -3.12 -11.73 27.62
N GLY A 323 -2.70 -10.50 27.87
CA GLY A 323 -1.48 -9.95 27.33
C GLY A 323 -1.46 -9.74 25.81
N LEU A 324 -2.65 -9.69 25.15
CA LEU A 324 -2.71 -9.61 23.67
C LEU A 324 -2.08 -8.33 23.13
N PHE A 325 -2.13 -7.25 23.87
CA PHE A 325 -1.58 -5.95 23.48
C PHE A 325 -0.18 -5.67 24.06
N GLU A 326 0.32 -6.53 24.95
CA GLU A 326 1.62 -6.36 25.62
C GLU A 326 2.79 -6.15 24.63
N PRO A 327 2.90 -6.90 23.51
CA PRO A 327 3.99 -6.71 22.56
C PRO A 327 4.05 -5.29 21.97
N TYR A 328 2.92 -4.60 21.85
CA TYR A 328 2.88 -3.21 21.37
C TYR A 328 3.31 -2.25 22.47
N VAL A 329 2.86 -2.48 23.69
CA VAL A 329 3.25 -1.68 24.87
C VAL A 329 4.75 -1.75 25.08
N GLU A 330 5.32 -2.95 25.09
CA GLU A 330 6.75 -3.18 25.27
C GLU A 330 7.57 -2.52 24.15
N ARG A 331 7.15 -2.67 22.90
CA ARG A 331 7.85 -2.08 21.76
C ARG A 331 7.81 -0.56 21.80
N VAL A 332 6.66 0.04 22.06
CA VAL A 332 6.52 1.50 22.15
C VAL A 332 7.33 2.03 23.35
N ARG A 333 7.31 1.36 24.51
CA ARG A 333 8.10 1.74 25.68
C ARG A 333 9.60 1.69 25.37
N ALA A 334 10.07 0.64 24.72
CA ALA A 334 11.48 0.52 24.32
C ALA A 334 11.89 1.64 23.35
N TRP A 335 11.03 1.96 22.39
CA TRP A 335 11.29 3.02 21.41
C TRP A 335 11.19 4.43 22.01
N HIS A 336 10.26 4.64 22.95
CA HIS A 336 10.16 5.89 23.70
C HIS A 336 11.48 6.24 24.41
N SER A 337 12.18 5.24 24.94
CA SER A 337 13.50 5.42 25.55
C SER A 337 14.62 5.54 24.54
N ALA A 338 14.67 4.63 23.53
CA ALA A 338 15.82 4.49 22.63
C ALA A 338 15.78 5.41 21.40
N ARG A 339 14.59 5.88 20.97
CA ARG A 339 14.36 6.67 19.74
C ARG A 339 15.06 6.08 18.51
N PRO A 340 14.72 4.88 18.08
CA PRO A 340 15.41 4.25 16.99
C PRO A 340 15.25 5.07 15.71
N ARG A 341 16.32 5.13 14.92
CA ARG A 341 16.28 5.63 13.55
C ARG A 341 16.43 4.46 12.58
N VAL A 342 15.82 4.60 11.46
CA VAL A 342 15.79 3.60 10.38
C VAL A 342 16.15 4.26 9.06
N THR A 343 16.51 3.44 8.09
CA THR A 343 16.77 3.88 6.72
C THR A 343 15.96 3.06 5.76
N VAL A 344 15.60 3.66 4.63
CA VAL A 344 14.93 2.94 3.55
C VAL A 344 15.95 2.17 2.71
N ASP A 345 15.54 1.02 2.19
CA ASP A 345 16.32 0.29 1.20
C ASP A 345 16.43 1.15 -0.10
N PRO A 346 17.64 1.44 -0.59
CA PRO A 346 17.86 2.24 -1.79
C PRO A 346 17.21 1.66 -3.05
N ARG A 347 16.91 0.36 -3.07
CA ARG A 347 16.19 -0.29 -4.20
C ARG A 347 14.79 0.28 -4.45
N PHE A 348 14.21 0.99 -3.47
CA PHE A 348 12.88 1.61 -3.59
C PHE A 348 12.95 3.06 -4.07
N ARG A 349 14.12 3.65 -4.24
CA ARG A 349 14.29 4.99 -4.78
C ARG A 349 13.82 5.05 -6.23
N LEU A 350 13.22 6.18 -6.62
CA LEU A 350 12.66 6.35 -7.96
C LEU A 350 13.70 6.09 -9.06
N ALA A 351 14.92 6.58 -8.90
CA ALA A 351 16.02 6.33 -9.84
C ALA A 351 16.28 4.82 -10.01
N ALA A 352 16.45 4.09 -8.90
CA ALA A 352 16.73 2.65 -8.93
C ALA A 352 15.58 1.84 -9.56
N VAL A 353 14.33 2.19 -9.24
CA VAL A 353 13.16 1.53 -9.81
C VAL A 353 13.02 1.87 -11.29
N THR A 354 13.30 3.11 -11.70
CA THR A 354 13.27 3.53 -13.11
C THR A 354 14.27 2.75 -13.95
N GLU A 355 15.48 2.53 -13.46
CA GLU A 355 16.47 1.69 -14.14
C GLU A 355 15.98 0.24 -14.33
N ARG A 356 15.27 -0.33 -13.36
CA ARG A 356 14.66 -1.66 -13.50
C ARG A 356 13.59 -1.68 -14.61
N TRP A 357 12.79 -0.60 -14.72
CA TRP A 357 11.82 -0.44 -15.79
C TRP A 357 12.51 -0.29 -17.15
N ARG A 358 13.55 0.57 -17.27
CA ARG A 358 14.31 0.74 -18.51
C ARG A 358 14.92 -0.56 -18.99
N ALA A 359 15.53 -1.32 -18.07
CA ALA A 359 16.10 -2.63 -18.40
C ALA A 359 15.03 -3.63 -18.90
N LEU A 360 13.84 -3.67 -18.27
CA LEU A 360 12.73 -4.53 -18.70
C LEU A 360 12.21 -4.16 -20.09
N LEU A 361 12.13 -2.87 -20.38
CA LEU A 361 11.55 -2.32 -21.61
C LEU A 361 12.60 -2.11 -22.72
N ASN A 362 13.88 -2.43 -22.48
CA ASN A 362 15.03 -2.19 -23.38
C ASN A 362 15.08 -0.70 -23.83
N LEU A 363 14.80 0.22 -22.91
CA LEU A 363 14.95 1.66 -23.15
C LEU A 363 16.38 2.05 -22.78
N GLY A 364 17.07 2.69 -23.72
CA GLY A 364 18.43 3.19 -23.54
C GLY A 364 18.49 4.39 -22.57
#